data_bb72d4f752a3ca29bfe320426347ab55
#
_entry.id   bb72d4f752a3ca29bfe320426347ab55
#
_cell.length_a   1.000
_cell.length_b   1.000
_cell.length_c   1.000
_cell.angle_alpha   90.00
_cell.angle_beta   90.00
_cell.angle_gamma   90.00
#
_symmetry.space_group_name_H-M   'P 1'
#
loop_
_entity.id
_entity.type
_entity.pdbx_description
1 polymer ?
#
loop_
_entity_poly.entity_id
_entity_poly.type
_entity_poly.pdbx_seq_one_letter_code
_entity_poly.pdbx_strand_id
1 'polypeptide(L)'
;MSQSILKMEQIVKSFGAVNVLKGVDFDLAKGEVHALVGGNGAGKSTLMKIMTGVYTKDSGKIIIKGEEKEIKSTNDAKENGIAMIFQEMSLVPSLTIAENIFLGYELKKHGMRDVKLMKQETEKVLKRLGLDLDPGTPVSELSVGLCQMVEIAKAVSKNASILVFDEPSA
;
A
#
# COMPACT_ATOMS: atom_id res chain seq x y z
N MET A 1 -19.58 8.29 -15.91
CA MET A 1 -19.01 8.69 -14.58
C MET A 1 -18.13 7.53 -14.14
N SER A 2 -16.84 7.77 -13.84
CA SER A 2 -15.94 6.73 -13.33
C SER A 2 -16.45 6.26 -11.96
N GLN A 3 -16.50 4.95 -11.76
CA GLN A 3 -16.96 4.37 -10.49
C GLN A 3 -15.92 4.68 -9.40
N SER A 4 -16.35 5.29 -8.29
CA SER A 4 -15.49 5.51 -7.13
C SER A 4 -15.08 4.17 -6.52
N ILE A 5 -13.78 4.01 -6.26
CA ILE A 5 -13.23 2.82 -5.60
C ILE A 5 -13.09 3.01 -4.09
N LEU A 6 -12.89 4.25 -3.66
CA LEU A 6 -12.77 4.65 -2.26
C LEU A 6 -13.44 6.01 -2.07
N LYS A 7 -14.27 6.10 -1.02
CA LYS A 7 -14.76 7.37 -0.49
C LYS A 7 -14.50 7.45 1.01
N MET A 8 -14.14 8.61 1.46
CA MET A 8 -14.08 8.95 2.86
C MET A 8 -14.97 10.17 3.06
N GLU A 9 -15.97 10.07 3.95
CA GLU A 9 -16.98 11.10 4.13
C GLU A 9 -16.95 11.61 5.56
N GLN A 10 -16.83 12.93 5.71
CA GLN A 10 -16.85 13.64 6.99
C GLN A 10 -15.88 13.07 8.02
N ILE A 11 -14.66 12.76 7.60
CA ILE A 11 -13.63 12.17 8.45
C ILE A 11 -13.14 13.20 9.48
N VAL A 12 -13.28 12.84 10.75
CA VAL A 12 -12.77 13.60 11.88
C VAL A 12 -11.65 12.82 12.57
N LYS A 13 -10.59 13.53 12.94
CA LYS A 13 -9.51 12.99 13.76
C LYS A 13 -8.88 14.05 14.64
N SER A 14 -8.80 13.75 15.94
CA SER A 14 -8.14 14.56 16.95
C SER A 14 -7.03 13.79 17.65
N PHE A 15 -6.00 14.49 18.07
CA PHE A 15 -4.93 13.99 18.91
C PHE A 15 -4.85 14.89 20.16
N GLY A 16 -5.37 14.39 21.28
CA GLY A 16 -5.57 15.20 22.48
C GLY A 16 -6.47 16.40 22.19
N ALA A 17 -5.99 17.61 22.45
CA ALA A 17 -6.74 18.85 22.21
C ALA A 17 -6.63 19.36 20.75
N VAL A 18 -5.83 18.72 19.91
CA VAL A 18 -5.60 19.16 18.52
C VAL A 18 -6.52 18.42 17.56
N ASN A 19 -7.47 19.15 16.96
CA ASN A 19 -8.34 18.62 15.93
C ASN A 19 -7.68 18.76 14.56
N VAL A 20 -7.14 17.64 14.03
CA VAL A 20 -6.35 17.60 12.78
C VAL A 20 -7.23 17.46 11.55
N LEU A 21 -8.23 16.58 11.57
CA LEU A 21 -9.21 16.45 10.49
C LEU A 21 -10.59 16.88 11.02
N LYS A 22 -11.24 17.80 10.31
CA LYS A 22 -12.46 18.49 10.76
C LYS A 22 -13.64 18.22 9.81
N GLY A 23 -13.91 16.95 9.51
CA GLY A 23 -14.95 16.58 8.55
C GLY A 23 -14.42 16.63 7.11
N VAL A 24 -13.32 15.91 6.85
CA VAL A 24 -12.68 15.88 5.52
C VAL A 24 -13.38 14.85 4.64
N ASP A 25 -13.69 15.25 3.42
CA ASP A 25 -14.18 14.39 2.36
C ASP A 25 -13.04 14.08 1.38
N PHE A 26 -12.99 12.83 0.90
CA PHE A 26 -12.04 12.35 -0.10
C PHE A 26 -12.73 11.33 -1.01
N ASP A 27 -12.48 11.40 -2.31
CA ASP A 27 -13.00 10.46 -3.29
C ASP A 27 -11.88 10.05 -4.25
N LEU A 28 -11.78 8.76 -4.55
CA LEU A 28 -10.84 8.19 -5.49
C LEU A 28 -11.59 7.33 -6.50
N ALA A 29 -11.47 7.66 -7.77
CA ALA A 29 -12.06 6.86 -8.84
C ALA A 29 -11.16 5.67 -9.23
N LYS A 30 -11.77 4.65 -9.82
CA LYS A 30 -11.01 3.50 -10.33
C LYS A 30 -10.07 3.91 -11.46
N GLY A 31 -8.77 3.59 -11.32
CA GLY A 31 -7.74 3.92 -12.30
C GLY A 31 -7.23 5.36 -12.23
N GLU A 32 -7.67 6.12 -11.21
CA GLU A 32 -7.21 7.49 -10.97
C GLU A 32 -5.86 7.49 -10.25
N VAL A 33 -5.03 8.48 -10.59
CA VAL A 33 -3.88 8.90 -9.80
C VAL A 33 -4.24 10.22 -9.12
N HIS A 34 -4.41 10.19 -7.80
CA HIS A 34 -4.84 11.32 -6.99
C HIS A 34 -3.69 11.84 -6.12
N ALA A 35 -3.31 13.10 -6.29
CA ALA A 35 -2.27 13.74 -5.49
C ALA A 35 -2.88 14.55 -4.35
N LEU A 36 -2.48 14.26 -3.09
CA LEU A 36 -2.82 15.07 -1.93
C LEU A 36 -1.79 16.19 -1.77
N VAL A 37 -2.20 17.42 -2.09
CA VAL A 37 -1.33 18.61 -2.01
C VAL A 37 -1.78 19.50 -0.87
N GLY A 38 -0.84 20.10 -0.14
CA GLY A 38 -1.15 21.02 0.96
C GLY A 38 0.08 21.27 1.84
N GLY A 39 0.03 22.32 2.65
CA GLY A 39 1.10 22.67 3.59
C GLY A 39 1.38 21.61 4.67
N ASN A 40 2.51 21.78 5.37
CA ASN A 40 2.83 20.92 6.52
C ASN A 40 1.76 21.12 7.61
N GLY A 41 1.33 20.02 8.24
CA GLY A 41 0.24 20.06 9.23
C GLY A 41 -1.17 20.09 8.66
N ALA A 42 -1.37 20.10 7.32
CA ALA A 42 -2.70 20.11 6.70
C ALA A 42 -3.51 18.79 6.87
N GLY A 43 -2.97 17.78 7.56
CA GLY A 43 -3.67 16.51 7.81
C GLY A 43 -3.50 15.45 6.73
N LYS A 44 -2.70 15.68 5.66
CA LYS A 44 -2.50 14.72 4.55
C LYS A 44 -2.06 13.35 5.04
N SER A 45 -0.96 13.27 5.78
CA SER A 45 -0.44 12.01 6.32
C SER A 45 -1.41 11.37 7.32
N THR A 46 -2.18 12.18 8.05
CA THR A 46 -3.20 11.66 8.97
C THR A 46 -4.34 10.99 8.18
N LEU A 47 -4.80 11.59 7.10
CA LEU A 47 -5.83 10.99 6.23
C LEU A 47 -5.34 9.69 5.60
N MET A 48 -4.10 9.67 5.06
CA MET A 48 -3.48 8.46 4.52
C MET A 48 -3.32 7.35 5.58
N LYS A 49 -2.90 7.72 6.80
CA LYS A 49 -2.77 6.76 7.92
C LYS A 49 -4.10 6.20 8.39
N ILE A 50 -5.20 6.96 8.29
CA ILE A 50 -6.56 6.45 8.54
C ILE A 50 -6.98 5.49 7.42
N MET A 51 -6.78 5.86 6.17
CA MET A 51 -7.07 5.02 5.01
C MET A 51 -6.36 3.66 5.07
N THR A 52 -5.13 3.66 5.58
CA THR A 52 -4.27 2.46 5.68
C THR A 52 -4.35 1.76 7.04
N GLY A 53 -5.22 2.22 7.95
CA GLY A 53 -5.46 1.57 9.23
C GLY A 53 -4.35 1.73 10.27
N VAL A 54 -3.39 2.63 10.04
CA VAL A 54 -2.37 3.02 11.03
C VAL A 54 -3.00 3.85 12.15
N TYR A 55 -3.96 4.69 11.79
CA TYR A 55 -4.81 5.42 12.74
C TYR A 55 -6.28 5.07 12.52
N THR A 56 -7.06 5.12 13.59
CA THR A 56 -8.52 5.03 13.52
C THR A 56 -9.12 6.43 13.42
N LYS A 57 -10.17 6.60 12.62
CA LYS A 57 -10.99 7.81 12.63
C LYS A 57 -11.77 7.96 13.94
N ASP A 58 -12.09 9.18 14.33
CA ASP A 58 -12.97 9.44 15.47
C ASP A 58 -14.45 9.43 15.02
N SER A 59 -14.74 9.96 13.81
CA SER A 59 -16.05 9.88 13.17
C SER A 59 -15.93 9.96 11.64
N GLY A 60 -17.05 9.83 10.94
CA GLY A 60 -17.13 9.79 9.48
C GLY A 60 -17.20 8.35 8.95
N LYS A 61 -17.22 8.19 7.62
CA LYS A 61 -17.40 6.90 6.95
C LYS A 61 -16.28 6.64 5.94
N ILE A 62 -15.91 5.38 5.81
CA ILE A 62 -15.02 4.89 4.75
C ILE A 62 -15.82 3.91 3.92
N ILE A 63 -15.92 4.16 2.62
CA ILE A 63 -16.67 3.34 1.67
C ILE A 63 -15.70 2.82 0.63
N ILE A 64 -15.57 1.50 0.51
CA ILE A 64 -14.66 0.84 -0.43
C ILE A 64 -15.50 -0.01 -1.38
N LYS A 65 -15.38 0.22 -2.68
CA LYS A 65 -16.14 -0.48 -3.74
C LYS A 65 -17.66 -0.44 -3.50
N GLY A 66 -18.16 0.67 -2.93
CA GLY A 66 -19.58 0.88 -2.65
C GLY A 66 -20.09 0.32 -1.31
N GLU A 67 -19.25 -0.32 -0.51
CA GLU A 67 -19.61 -0.85 0.79
C GLU A 67 -18.93 -0.06 1.92
N GLU A 68 -19.68 0.31 2.96
CA GLU A 68 -19.11 0.93 4.16
C GLU A 68 -18.24 -0.08 4.90
N LYS A 69 -16.99 0.30 5.20
CA LYS A 69 -16.00 -0.54 5.87
C LYS A 69 -15.42 0.16 7.09
N GLU A 70 -15.20 -0.60 8.13
CA GLU A 70 -14.43 -0.16 9.29
C GLU A 70 -12.98 -0.60 9.16
N ILE A 71 -12.07 0.37 9.07
CA ILE A 71 -10.63 0.15 9.01
C ILE A 71 -10.04 0.50 10.37
N LYS A 72 -9.75 -0.51 11.19
CA LYS A 72 -9.21 -0.37 12.56
C LYS A 72 -7.74 -0.79 12.66
N SER A 73 -7.24 -1.49 11.64
CA SER A 73 -5.88 -2.01 11.60
C SER A 73 -5.33 -2.02 10.18
N THR A 74 -4.01 -2.13 10.05
CA THR A 74 -3.36 -2.31 8.74
C THR A 74 -3.76 -3.63 8.08
N ASN A 75 -4.20 -4.63 8.85
CA ASN A 75 -4.73 -5.87 8.29
C ASN A 75 -6.09 -5.64 7.64
N ASP A 76 -6.99 -4.88 8.28
CA ASP A 76 -8.29 -4.55 7.67
C ASP A 76 -8.10 -3.79 6.35
N ALA A 77 -7.15 -2.84 6.30
CA ALA A 77 -6.82 -2.13 5.07
C ALA A 77 -6.34 -3.09 3.97
N LYS A 78 -5.43 -4.02 4.29
CA LYS A 78 -4.93 -5.04 3.35
C LYS A 78 -6.04 -5.96 2.83
N GLU A 79 -6.93 -6.44 3.71
CA GLU A 79 -8.07 -7.29 3.33
C GLU A 79 -9.04 -6.56 2.39
N ASN A 80 -9.14 -5.24 2.51
CA ASN A 80 -9.92 -4.40 1.61
C ASN A 80 -9.13 -3.93 0.36
N GLY A 81 -7.92 -4.44 0.16
CA GLY A 81 -7.11 -4.18 -1.02
C GLY A 81 -6.39 -2.83 -1.01
N ILE A 82 -6.15 -2.25 0.16
CA ILE A 82 -5.36 -1.02 0.33
C ILE A 82 -3.95 -1.41 0.77
N ALA A 83 -2.94 -0.95 0.07
CA ALA A 83 -1.54 -1.10 0.45
C ALA A 83 -0.87 0.26 0.57
N MET A 84 -0.03 0.41 1.60
CA MET A 84 0.80 1.59 1.79
C MET A 84 2.24 1.26 1.46
N ILE A 85 2.86 2.16 0.71
CA ILE A 85 4.28 2.17 0.42
C ILE A 85 4.87 3.30 1.25
N PHE A 86 5.69 2.93 2.23
CA PHE A 86 6.33 3.88 3.14
C PHE A 86 7.57 4.50 2.52
N GLN A 87 7.96 5.65 3.00
CA GLN A 87 9.21 6.32 2.64
C GLN A 87 10.42 5.46 3.02
N GLU A 88 10.39 4.80 4.18
CA GLU A 88 11.43 3.86 4.57
C GLU A 88 11.21 2.50 3.91
N MET A 89 12.24 2.01 3.21
CA MET A 89 12.20 0.71 2.55
C MET A 89 12.10 -0.41 3.58
N SER A 90 11.11 -1.29 3.39
CA SER A 90 10.86 -2.46 4.24
C SER A 90 11.51 -3.75 3.69
N LEU A 91 12.38 -3.62 2.68
CA LEU A 91 13.06 -4.74 2.08
C LEU A 91 14.23 -5.23 2.94
N VAL A 92 14.41 -6.53 2.99
CA VAL A 92 15.56 -7.18 3.65
C VAL A 92 16.68 -7.33 2.61
N PRO A 93 17.83 -6.63 2.76
CA PRO A 93 18.85 -6.58 1.71
C PRO A 93 19.45 -7.94 1.34
N SER A 94 19.58 -8.85 2.32
CA SER A 94 20.16 -10.19 2.14
C SER A 94 19.23 -11.19 1.47
N LEU A 95 17.96 -10.87 1.32
CA LEU A 95 16.97 -11.71 0.65
C LEU A 95 16.85 -11.33 -0.83
N THR A 96 16.47 -12.29 -1.66
CA THR A 96 16.17 -12.09 -3.07
C THR A 96 14.90 -11.26 -3.27
N ILE A 97 14.69 -10.74 -4.48
CA ILE A 97 13.46 -10.03 -4.87
C ILE A 97 12.24 -10.90 -4.56
N ALA A 98 12.25 -12.17 -4.98
CA ALA A 98 11.13 -13.07 -4.75
C ALA A 98 10.86 -13.32 -3.26
N GLU A 99 11.91 -13.49 -2.47
CA GLU A 99 11.77 -13.67 -1.02
C GLU A 99 11.24 -12.42 -0.33
N ASN A 100 11.67 -11.22 -0.74
CA ASN A 100 11.13 -9.97 -0.22
C ASN A 100 9.65 -9.77 -0.57
N ILE A 101 9.27 -10.06 -1.82
CA ILE A 101 7.87 -9.93 -2.27
C ILE A 101 6.96 -10.83 -1.45
N PHE A 102 7.35 -12.07 -1.17
CA PHE A 102 6.55 -13.05 -0.46
C PHE A 102 6.85 -13.15 1.03
N LEU A 103 7.65 -12.24 1.59
CA LEU A 103 7.99 -12.24 3.01
C LEU A 103 6.74 -12.17 3.90
N GLY A 104 6.57 -13.17 4.77
CA GLY A 104 5.45 -13.28 5.71
C GLY A 104 4.15 -13.88 5.14
N TYR A 105 4.15 -14.28 3.84
CA TYR A 105 3.05 -15.02 3.20
C TYR A 105 3.56 -15.93 2.08
N GLU A 106 4.65 -16.62 2.36
CA GLU A 106 5.33 -17.49 1.43
C GLU A 106 4.38 -18.51 0.80
N LEU A 107 4.49 -18.69 -0.51
CA LEU A 107 3.73 -19.70 -1.23
C LEU A 107 4.23 -21.09 -0.84
N LYS A 108 3.31 -21.99 -0.52
CA LYS A 108 3.63 -23.32 -0.01
C LYS A 108 3.07 -24.40 -0.93
N LYS A 109 3.85 -25.49 -1.07
CA LYS A 109 3.42 -26.73 -1.71
C LYS A 109 3.72 -27.87 -0.75
N HIS A 110 2.72 -28.70 -0.45
CA HIS A 110 2.83 -29.81 0.53
C HIS A 110 3.39 -29.37 1.90
N GLY A 111 3.05 -28.15 2.36
CA GLY A 111 3.50 -27.62 3.66
C GLY A 111 4.88 -26.97 3.66
N MET A 112 5.67 -27.10 2.59
CA MET A 112 6.98 -26.49 2.43
C MET A 112 6.93 -25.26 1.51
N ARG A 113 7.83 -24.29 1.71
CA ARG A 113 8.00 -23.10 0.87
C ARG A 113 8.30 -23.52 -0.58
N ASP A 114 7.46 -23.09 -1.53
CA ASP A 114 7.66 -23.32 -2.96
C ASP A 114 8.41 -22.14 -3.61
N VAL A 115 9.75 -22.19 -3.54
CA VAL A 115 10.62 -21.15 -4.08
C VAL A 115 10.45 -21.00 -5.60
N LYS A 116 10.20 -22.11 -6.32
CA LYS A 116 9.98 -22.05 -7.78
C LYS A 116 8.71 -21.29 -8.13
N LEU A 117 7.62 -21.57 -7.43
CA LEU A 117 6.35 -20.86 -7.62
C LEU A 117 6.48 -19.38 -7.24
N MET A 118 7.16 -19.06 -6.12
CA MET A 118 7.43 -17.67 -5.73
C MET A 118 8.19 -16.91 -6.81
N LYS A 119 9.23 -17.50 -7.40
CA LYS A 119 9.97 -16.88 -8.51
C LYS A 119 9.09 -16.66 -9.74
N GLN A 120 8.27 -17.62 -10.12
CA GLN A 120 7.35 -17.51 -11.27
C GLN A 120 6.30 -16.41 -11.06
N GLU A 121 5.71 -16.33 -9.89
CA GLU A 121 4.73 -15.28 -9.59
C GLU A 121 5.40 -13.89 -9.52
N THR A 122 6.61 -13.82 -8.96
CA THR A 122 7.41 -12.59 -8.97
C THR A 122 7.69 -12.12 -10.40
N GLU A 123 8.12 -13.02 -11.29
CA GLU A 123 8.40 -12.68 -12.68
C GLU A 123 7.17 -12.08 -13.40
N LYS A 124 5.98 -12.63 -13.14
CA LYS A 124 4.73 -12.08 -13.69
C LYS A 124 4.48 -10.65 -13.22
N VAL A 125 4.69 -10.39 -11.93
CA VAL A 125 4.50 -9.04 -11.36
C VAL A 125 5.53 -8.07 -11.91
N LEU A 126 6.80 -8.45 -11.97
CA LEU A 126 7.86 -7.62 -12.52
C LEU A 126 7.59 -7.27 -13.99
N LYS A 127 7.22 -8.25 -14.82
CA LYS A 127 6.85 -8.02 -16.23
C LYS A 127 5.65 -7.08 -16.38
N ARG A 128 4.63 -7.21 -15.50
CA ARG A 128 3.48 -6.30 -15.49
C ARG A 128 3.87 -4.86 -15.21
N LEU A 129 4.92 -4.65 -14.42
CA LEU A 129 5.48 -3.33 -14.10
C LEU A 129 6.54 -2.86 -15.11
N GLY A 130 6.81 -3.64 -16.16
CA GLY A 130 7.82 -3.31 -17.17
C GLY A 130 9.25 -3.45 -16.65
N LEU A 131 9.49 -4.26 -15.62
CA LEU A 131 10.80 -4.49 -15.01
C LEU A 131 11.41 -5.78 -15.53
N ASP A 132 12.61 -5.68 -16.08
CA ASP A 132 13.43 -6.81 -16.50
C ASP A 132 14.47 -7.11 -15.41
N LEU A 133 14.03 -7.83 -14.38
CA LEU A 133 14.85 -8.22 -13.21
C LEU A 133 14.71 -9.71 -12.97
N ASP A 134 15.82 -10.38 -12.64
CA ASP A 134 15.77 -11.78 -12.16
C ASP A 134 15.20 -11.83 -10.73
N PRO A 135 14.08 -12.55 -10.49
CA PRO A 135 13.54 -12.76 -9.16
C PRO A 135 14.51 -13.32 -8.12
N GLY A 136 15.60 -13.96 -8.58
CA GLY A 136 16.67 -14.52 -7.74
C GLY A 136 17.73 -13.51 -7.31
N THR A 137 17.72 -12.28 -7.83
CA THR A 137 18.70 -11.25 -7.47
C THR A 137 18.52 -10.80 -6.03
N PRO A 138 19.58 -10.77 -5.20
CA PRO A 138 19.54 -10.16 -3.87
C PRO A 138 19.22 -8.67 -3.96
N VAL A 139 18.39 -8.17 -3.02
CA VAL A 139 18.01 -6.76 -3.01
C VAL A 139 19.20 -5.83 -2.77
N SER A 140 20.24 -6.31 -2.06
CA SER A 140 21.49 -5.56 -1.84
C SER A 140 22.25 -5.20 -3.12
N GLU A 141 21.97 -5.86 -4.24
CA GLU A 141 22.58 -5.57 -5.55
C GLU A 141 21.82 -4.53 -6.37
N LEU A 142 20.65 -4.11 -5.89
CA LEU A 142 19.78 -3.17 -6.59
C LEU A 142 20.10 -1.72 -6.26
N SER A 143 19.90 -0.84 -7.24
CA SER A 143 19.88 0.60 -6.97
C SER A 143 18.66 0.99 -6.11
N VAL A 144 18.72 2.15 -5.45
CA VAL A 144 17.61 2.68 -4.62
C VAL A 144 16.30 2.75 -5.41
N GLY A 145 16.34 3.22 -6.66
CA GLY A 145 15.15 3.28 -7.51
C GLY A 145 14.56 1.90 -7.83
N LEU A 146 15.42 0.89 -8.06
CA LEU A 146 14.96 -0.50 -8.27
C LEU A 146 14.39 -1.10 -6.98
N CYS A 147 14.95 -0.78 -5.82
CA CYS A 147 14.39 -1.17 -4.54
C CYS A 147 12.96 -0.60 -4.36
N GLN A 148 12.73 0.66 -4.69
CA GLN A 148 11.40 1.27 -4.67
C GLN A 148 10.43 0.52 -5.61
N MET A 149 10.88 0.15 -6.81
CA MET A 149 10.07 -0.64 -7.74
C MET A 149 9.75 -2.04 -7.19
N VAL A 150 10.65 -2.66 -6.45
CA VAL A 150 10.40 -3.95 -5.76
C VAL A 150 9.37 -3.79 -4.62
N GLU A 151 9.37 -2.66 -3.89
CA GLU A 151 8.31 -2.35 -2.92
C GLU A 151 6.93 -2.21 -3.59
N ILE A 152 6.88 -1.56 -4.74
CA ILE A 152 5.65 -1.48 -5.54
C ILE A 152 5.22 -2.87 -5.99
N ALA A 153 6.17 -3.69 -6.50
CA ALA A 153 5.89 -5.06 -6.91
C ALA A 153 5.34 -5.91 -5.75
N LYS A 154 5.88 -5.74 -4.55
CA LYS A 154 5.41 -6.39 -3.32
C LYS A 154 3.95 -5.99 -2.97
N ALA A 155 3.60 -4.71 -3.12
CA ALA A 155 2.24 -4.25 -2.91
C ALA A 155 1.27 -4.79 -3.98
N VAL A 156 1.67 -4.75 -5.25
CA VAL A 156 0.87 -5.27 -6.38
C VAL A 156 0.66 -6.78 -6.31
N SER A 157 1.67 -7.54 -5.85
CA SER A 157 1.58 -9.01 -5.70
C SER A 157 0.50 -9.45 -4.71
N LYS A 158 0.14 -8.58 -3.76
CA LYS A 158 -0.93 -8.79 -2.76
C LYS A 158 -2.32 -8.43 -3.25
N ASN A 159 -2.51 -8.25 -4.57
CA ASN A 159 -3.78 -7.82 -5.19
C ASN A 159 -4.30 -6.47 -4.65
N ALA A 160 -3.40 -5.58 -4.26
CA ALA A 160 -3.80 -4.23 -3.87
C ALA A 160 -4.50 -3.54 -5.05
N SER A 161 -5.68 -3.01 -4.79
CA SER A 161 -6.47 -2.22 -5.74
C SER A 161 -6.29 -0.71 -5.54
N ILE A 162 -5.77 -0.32 -4.37
CA ILE A 162 -5.45 1.05 -3.99
C ILE A 162 -4.04 1.07 -3.41
N LEU A 163 -3.17 1.89 -3.99
CA LEU A 163 -1.80 2.11 -3.52
C LEU A 163 -1.70 3.51 -2.92
N VAL A 164 -1.25 3.60 -1.70
CA VAL A 164 -1.01 4.86 -0.99
C VAL A 164 0.50 5.07 -0.89
N PHE A 165 0.98 6.20 -1.37
CA PHE A 165 2.40 6.59 -1.28
C PHE A 165 2.53 7.72 -0.27
N ASP A 166 3.33 7.52 0.78
CA ASP A 166 3.65 8.58 1.75
C ASP A 166 5.03 9.13 1.39
N GLU A 167 5.04 10.37 0.85
CA GLU A 167 6.23 11.11 0.42
C GLU A 167 7.24 10.24 -0.35
N PRO A 168 6.97 9.85 -1.61
CA PRO A 168 7.99 9.20 -2.42
C PRO A 168 9.15 10.19 -2.56
N SER A 169 10.31 9.83 -2.01
CA SER A 169 11.52 10.67 -2.08
C SER A 169 11.86 10.98 -3.54
N ALA A 170 12.04 12.25 -3.83
CA ALA A 170 12.57 12.70 -5.10
C ALA A 170 14.08 12.36 -5.19
#